data_dd5d0661305edda845d80973ef141341
#
_entry.id   dd5d0661305edda845d80973ef141341
#
_cell.length_a   1.000
_cell.length_b   1.000
_cell.length_c   1.000
_cell.angle_alpha   90.00
_cell.angle_beta   90.00
_cell.angle_gamma   90.00
#
_symmetry.space_group_name_H-M   'P 1'
#
loop_
_entity.id
_entity.type
_entity.pdbx_description
1 polymer ?
#
loop_
_entity_poly.entity_id
_entity_poly.type
_entity_poly.pdbx_seq_one_letter_code
_entity_poly.pdbx_strand_id
1 'polypeptide(L)'
;MATREAYGLALRDLGEEGEFVVLDADLSHSTMTGLFAERFPRRFVNVGISEQNLLAVAAGLAYSGKVVFASTFAVFATKAWDLLRIIAHDGLDVRVAVSHGGLSNGPDGWSHQSVEDVAVMRAIPNFRVVVPADAAETRGAVRAALAPGGPGTSG
;
A
#
# COMPACT_ATOMS: atom_id res chain seq x y z
N MET A 1 -11.14 0.35 -16.53
CA MET A 1 -10.23 1.03 -15.58
C MET A 1 -9.46 -0.04 -14.83
N ALA A 2 -8.14 0.03 -14.84
CA ALA A 2 -7.30 -0.89 -14.09
C ALA A 2 -7.44 -0.66 -12.57
N THR A 3 -7.21 -1.70 -11.77
CA THR A 3 -7.30 -1.59 -10.29
C THR A 3 -6.32 -0.56 -9.74
N ARG A 4 -5.09 -0.48 -10.27
CA ARG A 4 -4.10 0.54 -9.88
C ARG A 4 -4.59 1.99 -10.13
N GLU A 5 -5.28 2.23 -11.25
CA GLU A 5 -5.86 3.55 -11.53
C GLU A 5 -6.97 3.89 -10.54
N ALA A 6 -7.83 2.90 -10.24
CA ALA A 6 -8.87 3.05 -9.23
C ALA A 6 -8.30 3.32 -7.85
N TYR A 7 -7.16 2.71 -7.51
CA TYR A 7 -6.42 2.95 -6.27
C TYR A 7 -5.93 4.40 -6.18
N GLY A 8 -5.19 4.88 -7.18
CA GLY A 8 -4.68 6.25 -7.19
C GLY A 8 -5.79 7.31 -7.13
N LEU A 9 -6.88 7.10 -7.87
CA LEU A 9 -8.06 7.98 -7.83
C LEU A 9 -8.74 7.93 -6.45
N ALA A 10 -8.88 6.75 -5.86
CA ALA A 10 -9.47 6.61 -4.52
C ALA A 10 -8.65 7.33 -3.46
N LEU A 11 -7.32 7.22 -3.49
CA LEU A 11 -6.45 7.96 -2.57
C LEU A 11 -6.63 9.48 -2.73
N ARG A 12 -6.64 9.97 -3.97
CA ARG A 12 -6.84 11.40 -4.24
C ARG A 12 -8.18 11.89 -3.70
N ASP A 13 -9.26 11.18 -4.01
CA ASP A 13 -10.60 11.60 -3.64
C ASP A 13 -10.80 11.53 -2.11
N LEU A 14 -10.34 10.44 -1.46
CA LEU A 14 -10.40 10.28 -0.02
C LEU A 14 -9.44 11.21 0.74
N GLY A 15 -8.39 11.69 0.09
CA GLY A 15 -7.50 12.70 0.64
C GLY A 15 -8.17 14.04 0.93
N GLU A 16 -9.31 14.35 0.30
CA GLU A 16 -10.15 15.50 0.61
C GLU A 16 -11.01 15.26 1.88
N GLU A 17 -11.36 14.00 2.16
CA GLU A 17 -12.25 13.63 3.26
C GLU A 17 -11.51 13.37 4.58
N GLY A 18 -10.20 13.04 4.52
CA GLY A 18 -9.43 12.65 5.70
C GLY A 18 -7.93 12.91 5.60
N GLU A 19 -7.26 12.89 6.75
CA GLU A 19 -5.82 13.08 6.82
C GLU A 19 -5.07 11.76 6.91
N PHE A 20 -4.32 11.43 5.88
CA PHE A 20 -3.38 10.31 5.83
C PHE A 20 -2.16 10.68 4.98
N VAL A 21 -1.09 9.91 5.12
CA VAL A 21 0.16 10.08 4.37
C VAL A 21 0.29 8.94 3.38
N VAL A 22 0.78 9.24 2.18
CA VAL A 22 1.08 8.23 1.15
C VAL A 22 2.58 8.19 0.92
N LEU A 23 3.14 7.00 0.97
CA LEU A 23 4.55 6.72 0.70
C LEU A 23 4.68 5.85 -0.55
N ASP A 24 5.74 6.08 -1.31
CA ASP A 24 6.03 5.30 -2.52
C ASP A 24 7.54 5.07 -2.67
N ALA A 25 7.92 3.93 -3.23
CA ALA A 25 9.32 3.54 -3.45
C ALA A 25 9.77 3.80 -4.89
N ASP A 26 9.56 5.02 -5.37
CA ASP A 26 9.92 5.49 -6.72
C ASP A 26 9.14 4.81 -7.86
N LEU A 27 7.92 4.37 -7.56
CA LEU A 27 7.01 3.70 -8.49
C LEU A 27 5.69 4.45 -8.69
N SER A 28 5.61 5.73 -8.31
CA SER A 28 4.37 6.51 -8.24
C SER A 28 3.59 6.60 -9.55
N HIS A 29 4.27 6.51 -10.68
CA HIS A 29 3.63 6.42 -11.99
C HIS A 29 2.92 5.06 -12.18
N SER A 30 3.57 3.98 -11.79
CA SER A 30 3.05 2.61 -11.96
C SER A 30 1.99 2.24 -10.92
N THR A 31 2.17 2.67 -9.68
CA THR A 31 1.21 2.47 -8.58
C THR A 31 0.05 3.47 -8.63
N MET A 32 0.15 4.51 -9.46
CA MET A 32 -0.78 5.64 -9.58
C MET A 32 -0.88 6.52 -8.32
N THR A 33 0.03 6.38 -7.36
CA THR A 33 0.12 7.28 -6.19
C THR A 33 0.50 8.71 -6.56
N GLY A 34 1.06 8.92 -7.77
CA GLY A 34 1.32 10.23 -8.34
C GLY A 34 0.10 11.15 -8.38
N LEU A 35 -1.12 10.58 -8.58
CA LEU A 35 -2.38 11.33 -8.54
C LEU A 35 -2.65 11.96 -7.17
N PHE A 36 -2.27 11.27 -6.10
CA PHE A 36 -2.33 11.82 -4.74
C PHE A 36 -1.22 12.87 -4.52
N ALA A 37 0.00 12.58 -4.99
CA ALA A 37 1.15 13.48 -4.85
C ALA A 37 0.91 14.85 -5.49
N GLU A 38 0.30 14.89 -6.69
CA GLU A 38 -0.06 16.13 -7.38
C GLU A 38 -1.04 16.99 -6.59
N ARG A 39 -2.01 16.35 -5.93
CA ARG A 39 -3.04 17.05 -5.16
C ARG A 39 -2.59 17.41 -3.74
N PHE A 40 -1.81 16.54 -3.10
CA PHE A 40 -1.39 16.65 -1.71
C PHE A 40 0.13 16.48 -1.52
N PRO A 41 0.97 17.33 -2.13
CA PRO A 41 2.43 17.15 -2.11
C PRO A 41 3.05 17.15 -0.72
N ARG A 42 2.41 17.78 0.26
CA ARG A 42 2.88 17.81 1.66
C ARG A 42 2.53 16.54 2.46
N ARG A 43 1.69 15.68 1.91
CA ARG A 43 1.27 14.39 2.48
C ARG A 43 1.78 13.20 1.68
N PHE A 44 2.67 13.45 0.72
CA PHE A 44 3.29 12.43 -0.11
C PHE A 44 4.80 12.39 0.13
N VAL A 45 5.37 11.20 0.26
CA VAL A 45 6.81 10.99 0.41
C VAL A 45 7.27 9.90 -0.55
N ASN A 46 8.19 10.25 -1.45
CA ASN A 46 8.94 9.28 -2.24
C ASN A 46 10.24 8.95 -1.50
N VAL A 47 10.40 7.71 -1.07
CA VAL A 47 11.60 7.25 -0.33
C VAL A 47 12.72 6.78 -1.24
N GLY A 48 12.54 6.81 -2.56
CA GLY A 48 13.44 6.23 -3.52
C GLY A 48 13.28 4.70 -3.64
N ILE A 49 14.13 4.06 -4.40
CA ILE A 49 14.10 2.60 -4.64
C ILE A 49 14.61 1.87 -3.38
N SER A 50 13.79 1.82 -2.35
CA SER A 50 14.15 1.25 -1.05
C SER A 50 12.92 0.78 -0.29
N GLU A 51 12.47 -0.44 -0.53
CA GLU A 51 11.24 -0.99 0.06
C GLU A 51 11.35 -1.20 1.58
N GLN A 52 12.54 -1.54 2.07
CA GLN A 52 12.78 -1.61 3.51
C GLN A 52 12.63 -0.24 4.18
N ASN A 53 13.22 0.81 3.57
CA ASN A 53 13.06 2.18 4.05
C ASN A 53 11.59 2.64 3.95
N LEU A 54 10.88 2.26 2.88
CA LEU A 54 9.46 2.54 2.71
C LEU A 54 8.65 2.07 3.93
N LEU A 55 8.81 0.83 4.33
CA LEU A 55 8.06 0.26 5.44
C LEU A 55 8.57 0.72 6.80
N ALA A 56 9.88 0.99 6.95
CA ALA A 56 10.43 1.55 8.18
C ALA A 56 9.89 2.98 8.43
N VAL A 57 9.86 3.83 7.39
CA VAL A 57 9.29 5.18 7.47
C VAL A 57 7.78 5.11 7.74
N ALA A 58 7.07 4.19 7.07
CA ALA A 58 5.64 3.98 7.30
C ALA A 58 5.37 3.61 8.76
N ALA A 59 6.13 2.67 9.32
CA ALA A 59 6.02 2.27 10.72
C ALA A 59 6.29 3.45 11.67
N GLY A 60 7.37 4.22 11.44
CA GLY A 60 7.71 5.38 12.24
C GLY A 60 6.62 6.46 12.24
N LEU A 61 6.03 6.74 11.08
CA LEU A 61 4.90 7.67 10.97
C LEU A 61 3.66 7.13 11.69
N ALA A 62 3.39 5.84 11.58
CA ALA A 62 2.25 5.22 12.28
C ALA A 62 2.45 5.24 13.81
N TYR A 63 3.65 5.01 14.31
CA TYR A 63 3.97 5.20 15.74
C TYR A 63 3.72 6.65 16.21
N SER A 64 3.84 7.64 15.33
CA SER A 64 3.50 9.03 15.64
C SER A 64 2.00 9.35 15.51
N GLY A 65 1.15 8.34 15.31
CA GLY A 65 -0.30 8.48 15.20
C GLY A 65 -0.81 8.85 13.80
N LYS A 66 0.00 8.66 12.76
CA LYS A 66 -0.43 8.89 11.38
C LYS A 66 -1.04 7.63 10.78
N VAL A 67 -2.07 7.81 9.96
CA VAL A 67 -2.55 6.78 9.04
C VAL A 67 -1.69 6.81 7.78
N VAL A 68 -1.14 5.67 7.37
CA VAL A 68 -0.16 5.61 6.29
C VAL A 68 -0.56 4.59 5.23
N PHE A 69 -0.51 4.99 3.96
CA PHE A 69 -0.50 4.09 2.82
C PHE A 69 0.93 3.99 2.27
N ALA A 70 1.47 2.78 2.19
CA ALA A 70 2.79 2.51 1.63
C ALA A 70 2.63 1.66 0.37
N SER A 71 3.15 2.15 -0.77
CA SER A 71 2.91 1.56 -2.07
C SER A 71 4.21 1.16 -2.77
N THR A 72 4.19 -0.06 -3.32
CA THR A 72 5.27 -0.62 -4.14
C THR A 72 4.71 -1.78 -5.00
N PHE A 73 5.57 -2.57 -5.64
CA PHE A 73 5.15 -3.80 -6.30
C PHE A 73 5.11 -4.98 -5.31
N ALA A 74 4.24 -5.95 -5.58
CA ALA A 74 4.04 -7.10 -4.71
C ALA A 74 5.34 -7.88 -4.46
N VAL A 75 6.09 -8.17 -5.52
CA VAL A 75 7.38 -8.89 -5.42
C VAL A 75 8.41 -8.10 -4.61
N PHE A 76 8.41 -6.77 -4.71
CA PHE A 76 9.40 -5.95 -4.01
C PHE A 76 9.09 -5.78 -2.52
N ALA A 77 7.83 -5.81 -2.13
CA ALA A 77 7.42 -5.79 -0.73
C ALA A 77 8.00 -6.97 0.07
N THR A 78 8.28 -8.09 -0.58
CA THR A 78 8.88 -9.27 0.07
C THR A 78 10.29 -9.01 0.64
N LYS A 79 11.03 -8.03 0.11
CA LYS A 79 12.34 -7.62 0.64
C LYS A 79 12.29 -7.06 2.06
N ALA A 80 11.13 -6.59 2.49
CA ALA A 80 10.92 -5.95 3.79
C ALA A 80 10.03 -6.80 4.72
N TRP A 81 10.14 -8.10 4.62
CA TRP A 81 9.33 -9.09 5.34
C TRP A 81 9.30 -8.88 6.86
N ASP A 82 10.43 -8.61 7.49
CA ASP A 82 10.49 -8.42 8.93
C ASP A 82 9.78 -7.14 9.37
N LEU A 83 9.84 -6.08 8.58
CA LEU A 83 9.11 -4.83 8.85
C LEU A 83 7.59 -5.02 8.70
N LEU A 84 7.13 -5.83 7.74
CA LEU A 84 5.73 -6.22 7.65
C LEU A 84 5.26 -6.95 8.90
N ARG A 85 6.10 -7.83 9.46
CA ARG A 85 5.82 -8.53 10.71
C ARG A 85 5.73 -7.56 11.91
N ILE A 86 6.63 -6.58 12.00
CA ILE A 86 6.61 -5.56 13.05
C ILE A 86 5.32 -4.73 12.94
N ILE A 87 4.99 -4.23 11.75
CA ILE A 87 3.77 -3.46 11.48
C ILE A 87 2.52 -4.22 11.95
N ALA A 88 2.44 -5.51 11.61
CA ALA A 88 1.32 -6.36 11.99
C ALA A 88 1.27 -6.69 13.49
N HIS A 89 2.44 -7.02 14.08
CA HIS A 89 2.55 -7.37 15.50
C HIS A 89 2.15 -6.19 16.39
N ASP A 90 2.62 -4.99 16.07
CA ASP A 90 2.39 -3.80 16.85
C ASP A 90 1.05 -3.10 16.49
N GLY A 91 0.29 -3.66 15.55
CA GLY A 91 -0.99 -3.13 15.12
C GLY A 91 -0.92 -1.72 14.55
N LEU A 92 0.14 -1.41 13.83
CA LEU A 92 0.38 -0.07 13.31
C LEU A 92 -0.58 0.30 12.19
N ASP A 93 -0.98 1.55 12.14
CA ASP A 93 -1.94 2.10 11.18
C ASP A 93 -1.34 2.27 9.77
N VAL A 94 -0.77 1.18 9.25
CA VAL A 94 -0.14 1.10 7.93
C VAL A 94 -0.95 0.21 7.00
N ARG A 95 -1.28 0.73 5.82
CA ARG A 95 -1.88 0.02 4.69
C ARG A 95 -0.81 -0.19 3.64
N VAL A 96 -0.42 -1.43 3.43
CA VAL A 96 0.55 -1.79 2.40
C VAL A 96 -0.21 -2.13 1.13
N ALA A 97 -0.16 -1.23 0.16
CA ALA A 97 -0.85 -1.38 -1.11
C ALA A 97 0.16 -1.77 -2.19
N VAL A 98 0.06 -3.01 -2.65
CA VAL A 98 0.97 -3.54 -3.66
C VAL A 98 0.27 -3.76 -4.98
N SER A 99 0.95 -3.44 -6.06
CA SER A 99 0.50 -3.69 -7.43
C SER A 99 1.35 -4.78 -8.09
N HIS A 100 0.99 -5.16 -9.32
CA HIS A 100 1.73 -6.14 -10.13
C HIS A 100 1.83 -7.53 -9.48
N GLY A 101 0.79 -7.96 -8.73
CA GLY A 101 0.64 -9.35 -8.30
C GLY A 101 0.30 -10.27 -9.45
N GLY A 102 0.76 -11.53 -9.39
CA GLY A 102 0.52 -12.53 -10.41
C GLY A 102 1.43 -12.42 -11.63
N LEU A 103 0.96 -12.92 -12.77
CA LEU A 103 1.76 -13.11 -14.00
C LEU A 103 1.42 -12.09 -15.10
N SER A 104 0.43 -11.22 -14.91
CA SER A 104 -0.17 -10.39 -15.97
C SER A 104 0.61 -9.11 -16.31
N ASN A 105 1.70 -8.80 -15.60
CA ASN A 105 2.48 -7.58 -15.81
C ASN A 105 3.34 -7.56 -17.08
N GLY A 106 3.33 -8.65 -17.87
CA GLY A 106 3.84 -8.76 -19.24
C GLY A 106 5.26 -8.24 -19.48
N PRO A 107 5.41 -6.99 -19.93
CA PRO A 107 6.70 -6.48 -20.44
C PRO A 107 7.82 -6.40 -19.42
N ASP A 108 7.52 -6.28 -18.14
CA ASP A 108 8.54 -6.21 -17.08
C ASP A 108 9.20 -7.57 -16.79
N GLY A 109 8.58 -8.66 -17.25
CA GLY A 109 9.11 -10.00 -17.13
C GLY A 109 9.02 -10.60 -15.73
N TRP A 110 9.64 -11.77 -15.56
CA TRP A 110 9.52 -12.62 -14.37
C TRP A 110 10.01 -11.93 -13.08
N SER A 111 10.99 -11.05 -13.17
CA SER A 111 11.54 -10.34 -12.01
C SER A 111 10.54 -9.38 -11.33
N HIS A 112 9.45 -9.05 -12.02
CA HIS A 112 8.38 -8.18 -11.53
C HIS A 112 7.07 -8.94 -11.27
N GLN A 113 7.05 -10.25 -11.55
CA GLN A 113 5.91 -11.11 -11.29
C GLN A 113 5.96 -11.65 -9.87
N SER A 114 4.83 -11.68 -9.19
CA SER A 114 4.71 -12.24 -7.83
C SER A 114 3.63 -13.28 -7.80
N VAL A 115 3.98 -14.50 -7.43
CA VAL A 115 3.04 -15.63 -7.29
C VAL A 115 2.87 -16.07 -5.82
N GLU A 116 3.69 -15.54 -4.93
CA GLU A 116 3.76 -15.88 -3.52
C GLU A 116 3.19 -14.80 -2.59
N ASP A 117 2.92 -13.61 -3.07
CA ASP A 117 2.54 -12.42 -2.30
C ASP A 117 1.34 -12.66 -1.36
N VAL A 118 0.26 -13.23 -1.86
CA VAL A 118 -0.92 -13.53 -1.05
C VAL A 118 -0.61 -14.55 0.04
N ALA A 119 0.16 -15.61 -0.30
CA ALA A 119 0.52 -16.66 0.65
C ALA A 119 1.41 -16.10 1.78
N VAL A 120 2.41 -15.30 1.39
CA VAL A 120 3.36 -14.68 2.31
C VAL A 120 2.64 -13.72 3.26
N MET A 121 1.79 -12.84 2.74
CA MET A 121 1.06 -11.86 3.57
C MET A 121 0.05 -12.53 4.50
N ARG A 122 -0.61 -13.60 4.06
CA ARG A 122 -1.53 -14.39 4.91
C ARG A 122 -0.84 -15.15 6.03
N ALA A 123 0.45 -15.42 5.93
CA ALA A 123 1.21 -16.08 6.98
C ALA A 123 1.55 -15.14 8.16
N ILE A 124 1.39 -13.83 8.00
CA ILE A 124 1.64 -12.84 9.07
C ILE A 124 0.40 -12.74 9.96
N PRO A 125 0.47 -13.05 11.26
CA PRO A 125 -0.63 -12.85 12.19
C PRO A 125 -1.08 -11.37 12.21
N ASN A 126 -2.37 -11.15 12.37
CA ASN A 126 -3.02 -9.83 12.38
C ASN A 126 -3.02 -9.08 11.02
N PHE A 127 -2.34 -9.59 10.00
CA PHE A 127 -2.37 -8.99 8.67
C PHE A 127 -3.68 -9.34 7.97
N ARG A 128 -4.37 -8.35 7.42
CA ARG A 128 -5.57 -8.54 6.62
C ARG A 128 -5.22 -8.37 5.15
N VAL A 129 -5.53 -9.36 4.33
CA VAL A 129 -5.22 -9.35 2.90
C VAL A 129 -6.50 -9.18 2.10
N VAL A 130 -6.52 -8.17 1.24
CA VAL A 130 -7.62 -7.87 0.33
C VAL A 130 -7.10 -7.85 -1.10
N VAL A 131 -7.73 -8.61 -1.98
CA VAL A 131 -7.39 -8.70 -3.41
C VAL A 131 -8.62 -8.28 -4.22
N PRO A 132 -8.76 -7.00 -4.56
CA PRO A 132 -9.94 -6.52 -5.28
C PRO A 132 -9.92 -7.02 -6.74
N ALA A 133 -11.08 -7.47 -7.23
CA ALA A 133 -11.24 -7.97 -8.58
C ALA A 133 -11.35 -6.85 -9.64
N ASP A 134 -11.88 -5.70 -9.25
CA ASP A 134 -12.14 -4.60 -10.17
C ASP A 134 -11.97 -3.21 -9.52
N ALA A 135 -12.26 -2.17 -10.30
CA ALA A 135 -12.16 -0.78 -9.86
C ALA A 135 -13.16 -0.41 -8.75
N ALA A 136 -14.33 -1.03 -8.71
CA ALA A 136 -15.35 -0.75 -7.70
C ALA A 136 -14.93 -1.34 -6.34
N GLU A 137 -14.49 -2.60 -6.35
CA GLU A 137 -13.94 -3.26 -5.17
C GLU A 137 -12.68 -2.56 -4.66
N THR A 138 -11.80 -2.11 -5.55
CA THR A 138 -10.60 -1.35 -5.16
C THR A 138 -10.96 -0.08 -4.39
N ARG A 139 -11.90 0.72 -4.90
CA ARG A 139 -12.36 1.93 -4.18
C ARG A 139 -13.01 1.59 -2.84
N GLY A 140 -13.82 0.52 -2.81
CA GLY A 140 -14.42 0.02 -1.58
C GLY A 140 -13.37 -0.40 -0.55
N ALA A 141 -12.33 -1.12 -0.98
CA ALA A 141 -11.23 -1.56 -0.13
C ALA A 141 -10.43 -0.39 0.46
N VAL A 142 -10.08 0.62 -0.36
CA VAL A 142 -9.37 1.82 0.12
C VAL A 142 -10.21 2.59 1.12
N ARG A 143 -11.50 2.79 0.85
CA ARG A 143 -12.43 3.44 1.78
C ARG A 143 -12.58 2.66 3.09
N ALA A 144 -12.74 1.35 3.02
CA ALA A 144 -12.83 0.48 4.20
C ALA A 144 -11.55 0.50 5.03
N ALA A 145 -10.39 0.61 4.39
CA ALA A 145 -9.11 0.70 5.07
C ALA A 145 -8.93 2.00 5.89
N LEU A 146 -9.68 3.06 5.57
CA LEU A 146 -9.68 4.32 6.33
C LEU A 146 -10.73 4.35 7.43
N ALA A 147 -11.72 3.45 7.41
CA ALA A 147 -12.76 3.43 8.42
C ALA A 147 -12.19 3.00 9.79
N PRO A 148 -12.72 3.56 10.91
CA PRO A 148 -12.36 3.09 12.25
C PRO A 148 -12.61 1.58 12.39
N GLY A 149 -11.61 0.82 12.85
CA GLY A 149 -11.69 -0.65 12.90
C GLY A 149 -11.55 -1.35 11.53
N GLY A 150 -11.23 -0.62 10.48
CA GLY A 150 -10.98 -1.14 9.14
C GLY A 150 -9.74 -2.05 9.05
N PRO A 151 -9.48 -2.67 7.89
CA PRO A 151 -8.25 -3.44 7.66
C PRO A 151 -7.02 -2.57 7.91
N GLY A 152 -6.20 -2.94 8.90
CA GLY A 152 -5.02 -2.17 9.32
C GLY A 152 -5.17 -1.37 10.61
N THR A 153 -6.37 -1.30 11.20
CA THR A 153 -6.55 -0.71 12.54
C THR A 153 -6.62 -1.83 13.59
N SER A 154 -5.73 -1.82 14.57
CA SER A 154 -5.93 -2.58 15.81
C SER A 154 -6.97 -1.83 16.64
N GLY A 155 -8.07 -2.46 16.97
CA GLY A 155 -9.01 -1.99 17.97
C GLY A 155 -8.41 -2.17 19.37
#